data_b6316da453bcfcf6f7c1b55fca8008eb
#
_entry.id   b6316da453bcfcf6f7c1b55fca8008eb
#
_cell.length_a   1.000
_cell.length_b   1.000
_cell.length_c   1.000
_cell.angle_alpha   90.00
_cell.angle_beta   90.00
_cell.angle_gamma   90.00
#
_symmetry.space_group_name_H-M   'P 1'
#
loop_
_entity.id
_entity.type
_entity.pdbx_description
1 polymer ?
#
loop_
_entity_poly.entity_id
_entity_poly.type
_entity_poly.pdbx_seq_one_letter_code
_entity_poly.pdbx_strand_id
1 'polypeptide(L)'
;DKVFMMQDKHPFVAGEFVWTGWDHLGEPTPYYSSRSSYCGIIDIAGFKKDRFYLYQSRWRPDIPMAHILPHWNWQERVGKATPVHVFTSGDEAELFLNGKSLGKKKKQQYEYRLRWDDVTYAPGELKVIAYKNGAKWAEDVVKTSGEATNIIAIADRQEITSDGTDLSFITVRVTDEEGN
;
A
#
# COMPACT_ATOMS: atom_id res chain seq x y z
N ASP A 1 -12.76 5.32 -5.59
CA ASP A 1 -13.26 4.94 -6.94
C ASP A 1 -14.26 5.95 -7.51
N LYS A 2 -15.28 6.41 -6.73
CA LYS A 2 -16.32 7.31 -7.27
C LYS A 2 -15.75 8.62 -7.83
N VAL A 3 -14.79 9.23 -7.16
CA VAL A 3 -14.17 10.49 -7.60
C VAL A 3 -13.47 10.29 -8.95
N PHE A 4 -12.60 9.29 -9.07
CA PHE A 4 -11.92 8.98 -10.33
C PHE A 4 -12.91 8.66 -11.46
N MET A 5 -13.96 7.88 -11.14
CA MET A 5 -15.01 7.58 -12.11
C MET A 5 -15.70 8.85 -12.60
N MET A 6 -16.01 9.79 -11.71
CA MET A 6 -16.67 11.05 -12.12
C MET A 6 -15.74 11.93 -12.96
N GLN A 7 -14.44 11.96 -12.66
CA GLN A 7 -13.47 12.64 -13.52
C GLN A 7 -13.42 12.02 -14.91
N ASP A 8 -13.34 10.69 -14.99
CA ASP A 8 -13.23 10.00 -16.29
C ASP A 8 -14.50 10.10 -17.13
N LYS A 9 -15.66 10.21 -16.49
CA LYS A 9 -16.96 10.36 -17.18
C LYS A 9 -17.23 11.78 -17.66
N HIS A 10 -16.61 12.78 -17.05
CA HIS A 10 -16.95 14.18 -17.29
C HIS A 10 -15.74 14.98 -17.75
N PRO A 11 -15.55 15.12 -19.10
CA PRO A 11 -14.37 15.80 -19.67
C PRO A 11 -14.21 17.28 -19.26
N PHE A 12 -15.27 17.89 -18.72
CA PHE A 12 -15.18 19.25 -18.20
C PHE A 12 -14.52 19.36 -16.83
N VAL A 13 -14.27 18.23 -16.14
CA VAL A 13 -13.57 18.20 -14.86
C VAL A 13 -12.07 18.22 -15.12
N ALA A 14 -11.42 19.33 -14.82
CA ALA A 14 -9.98 19.51 -15.06
C ALA A 14 -9.09 18.67 -14.15
N GLY A 15 -9.56 18.35 -12.93
CA GLY A 15 -8.81 17.55 -11.96
C GLY A 15 -9.39 17.64 -10.56
N GLU A 16 -8.63 17.12 -9.59
CA GLU A 16 -8.99 17.17 -8.17
C GLU A 16 -7.78 17.58 -7.33
N PHE A 17 -8.06 18.15 -6.17
CA PHE A 17 -7.08 18.33 -5.11
C PHE A 17 -7.35 17.31 -4.01
N VAL A 18 -6.31 16.61 -3.58
CA VAL A 18 -6.41 15.63 -2.52
C VAL A 18 -6.20 16.31 -1.18
N TRP A 19 -7.15 16.17 -0.27
CA TRP A 19 -6.96 16.53 1.12
C TRP A 19 -6.64 15.26 1.92
N THR A 20 -5.40 15.04 2.31
CA THR A 20 -4.21 15.86 2.07
C THR A 20 -3.03 14.97 1.69
N GLY A 21 -1.97 15.56 1.15
CA GLY A 21 -0.75 14.82 0.80
C GLY A 21 -0.07 14.18 2.01
N TRP A 22 0.09 14.97 3.08
CA TRP A 22 0.74 14.51 4.33
C TRP A 22 -0.19 14.69 5.52
N ASP A 23 -0.02 13.82 6.52
CA ASP A 23 -0.49 14.14 7.85
C ASP A 23 0.21 15.40 8.36
N HIS A 24 -0.46 16.17 9.18
CA HIS A 24 0.05 17.42 9.72
C HIS A 24 -0.30 17.56 11.19
N LEU A 25 0.43 18.39 11.92
CA LEU A 25 0.12 18.71 13.31
C LEU A 25 -1.21 19.45 13.41
N GLY A 26 -2.00 19.12 14.41
CA GLY A 26 -3.36 19.62 14.58
C GLY A 26 -4.41 18.77 13.85
N GLU A 27 -5.66 19.20 13.89
CA GLU A 27 -6.82 18.50 13.30
C GLU A 27 -6.92 17.01 13.63
N PRO A 28 -6.84 16.60 14.92
CA PRO A 28 -6.77 15.18 15.30
C PRO A 28 -8.12 14.46 15.25
N THR A 29 -9.19 15.09 14.79
CA THR A 29 -10.53 14.50 14.70
C THR A 29 -10.53 13.20 13.90
N PRO A 30 -11.14 12.10 14.39
CA PRO A 30 -11.92 11.97 15.63
C PRO A 30 -11.08 11.54 16.85
N TYR A 31 -9.78 11.48 16.76
CA TYR A 31 -8.88 10.99 17.81
C TYR A 31 -8.28 12.16 18.58
N TYR A 32 -9.07 12.81 19.43
CA TYR A 32 -8.68 14.04 20.13
C TYR A 32 -7.47 13.92 21.07
N SER A 33 -7.05 12.70 21.42
CA SER A 33 -5.81 12.44 22.14
C SER A 33 -4.57 12.46 21.23
N SER A 34 -4.74 12.39 19.92
CA SER A 34 -3.65 12.52 18.95
C SER A 34 -3.24 13.97 18.77
N ARG A 35 -1.99 14.19 18.36
CA ARG A 35 -1.45 15.51 18.07
C ARG A 35 -1.41 15.84 16.58
N SER A 36 -1.61 14.85 15.73
CA SER A 36 -1.58 15.01 14.27
C SER A 36 -2.88 14.53 13.63
N SER A 37 -3.17 15.07 12.46
CA SER A 37 -4.17 14.52 11.56
C SER A 37 -3.75 13.12 11.09
N TYR A 38 -4.69 12.37 10.53
CA TYR A 38 -4.44 11.05 9.94
C TYR A 38 -4.99 10.97 8.50
N CYS A 39 -5.42 12.10 7.94
CA CYS A 39 -6.07 12.18 6.64
C CYS A 39 -5.09 12.17 5.46
N GLY A 40 -3.78 12.33 5.71
CA GLY A 40 -2.75 12.29 4.70
C GLY A 40 -2.65 10.94 3.97
N ILE A 41 -2.17 10.97 2.73
CA ILE A 41 -1.78 9.76 1.99
C ILE A 41 -0.35 9.30 2.30
N ILE A 42 0.41 10.18 2.93
CA ILE A 42 1.73 9.96 3.53
C ILE A 42 1.63 10.39 4.99
N ASP A 43 2.22 9.65 5.91
CA ASP A 43 2.20 10.01 7.32
C ASP A 43 3.19 11.15 7.66
N ILE A 44 3.16 11.61 8.90
CA ILE A 44 3.99 12.75 9.34
C ILE A 44 5.50 12.43 9.32
N ALA A 45 5.88 11.15 9.34
CA ALA A 45 7.26 10.69 9.25
C ALA A 45 7.70 10.39 7.80
N GLY A 46 6.81 10.56 6.83
CA GLY A 46 7.10 10.34 5.41
C GLY A 46 6.78 8.93 4.91
N PHE A 47 6.18 8.05 5.73
CA PHE A 47 5.77 6.72 5.28
C PHE A 47 4.51 6.77 4.44
N LYS A 48 4.54 6.06 3.32
CA LYS A 48 3.41 5.95 2.39
C LYS A 48 2.32 5.08 2.97
N LYS A 49 1.07 5.55 2.94
CA LYS A 49 -0.10 4.77 3.31
C LYS A 49 -0.71 4.09 2.07
N ASP A 50 -1.65 3.16 2.26
CA ASP A 50 -2.28 2.45 1.13
C ASP A 50 -2.88 3.39 0.08
N ARG A 51 -3.44 4.53 0.50
CA ARG A 51 -3.97 5.53 -0.44
C ARG A 51 -2.92 6.12 -1.38
N PHE A 52 -1.67 6.23 -0.95
CA PHE A 52 -0.59 6.68 -1.82
C PHE A 52 -0.49 5.80 -3.07
N TYR A 53 -0.54 4.49 -2.88
CA TYR A 53 -0.43 3.52 -3.97
C TYR A 53 -1.66 3.52 -4.90
N LEU A 54 -2.86 3.82 -4.35
CA LEU A 54 -4.05 4.03 -5.18
C LEU A 54 -3.86 5.23 -6.12
N TYR A 55 -3.40 6.37 -5.60
CA TYR A 55 -3.11 7.55 -6.43
C TYR A 55 -1.97 7.31 -7.40
N GLN A 56 -0.88 6.68 -6.95
CA GLN A 56 0.25 6.34 -7.81
C GLN A 56 -0.19 5.46 -8.99
N SER A 57 -1.00 4.44 -8.73
CA SER A 57 -1.47 3.51 -9.78
C SER A 57 -2.26 4.22 -10.89
N ARG A 58 -2.92 5.33 -10.56
CA ARG A 58 -3.70 6.11 -11.49
C ARG A 58 -2.92 7.26 -12.14
N TRP A 59 -2.17 8.02 -11.34
CA TRP A 59 -1.47 9.21 -11.83
C TRP A 59 -0.15 8.90 -12.52
N ARG A 60 0.42 7.73 -12.24
CA ARG A 60 1.69 7.28 -12.83
C ARG A 60 1.51 5.90 -13.49
N PRO A 61 0.71 5.81 -14.56
CA PRO A 61 0.49 4.55 -15.28
C PRO A 61 1.74 4.07 -16.05
N ASP A 62 2.75 4.90 -16.13
CA ASP A 62 4.07 4.65 -16.71
C ASP A 62 5.00 3.87 -15.76
N ILE A 63 4.78 3.95 -14.45
CA ILE A 63 5.62 3.30 -13.45
C ILE A 63 5.06 1.91 -13.13
N PRO A 64 5.84 0.81 -13.33
CA PRO A 64 5.45 -0.50 -12.88
C PRO A 64 5.23 -0.51 -11.36
N MET A 65 4.01 -0.85 -10.93
CA MET A 65 3.70 -1.00 -9.52
C MET A 65 2.55 -1.97 -9.28
N ALA A 66 2.61 -2.66 -8.16
CA ALA A 66 1.54 -3.39 -7.53
C ALA A 66 1.61 -3.15 -6.02
N HIS A 67 0.49 -3.13 -5.34
CA HIS A 67 0.41 -2.97 -3.90
C HIS A 67 -0.79 -3.76 -3.36
N ILE A 68 -0.51 -4.64 -2.41
CA ILE A 68 -1.52 -5.47 -1.74
C ILE A 68 -1.97 -4.77 -0.46
N LEU A 69 -3.27 -4.76 -0.23
CA LEU A 69 -3.83 -4.44 1.08
C LEU A 69 -4.95 -5.43 1.44
N PRO A 70 -5.14 -5.72 2.73
CA PRO A 70 -4.40 -5.27 3.91
C PRO A 70 -3.06 -6.02 4.09
N HIS A 71 -2.33 -5.69 5.16
CA HIS A 71 -1.23 -6.53 5.64
C HIS A 71 -1.73 -7.96 5.93
N TRP A 72 -0.81 -8.94 6.01
CA TRP A 72 -1.20 -10.34 6.15
C TRP A 72 -0.87 -10.94 7.53
N ASN A 73 -1.20 -10.18 8.61
CA ASN A 73 -1.02 -10.53 10.02
C ASN A 73 -2.36 -10.47 10.76
N TRP A 74 -3.19 -11.53 10.61
CA TRP A 74 -4.54 -11.59 11.17
C TRP A 74 -4.76 -12.91 11.91
N GLN A 75 -4.06 -13.13 13.03
CA GLN A 75 -4.16 -14.38 13.80
C GLN A 75 -5.60 -14.76 14.18
N GLU A 76 -6.42 -13.75 14.51
CA GLU A 76 -7.83 -13.92 14.89
C GLU A 76 -8.75 -14.21 13.70
N ARG A 77 -8.24 -14.16 12.49
CA ARG A 77 -9.01 -14.38 11.26
C ARG A 77 -8.69 -15.70 10.55
N VAL A 78 -7.90 -16.58 11.15
CA VAL A 78 -7.58 -17.89 10.53
C VAL A 78 -8.88 -18.61 10.14
N GLY A 79 -8.98 -19.03 8.88
CA GLY A 79 -10.17 -19.67 8.31
C GLY A 79 -11.34 -18.75 7.97
N LYS A 80 -11.23 -17.43 8.22
CA LYS A 80 -12.30 -16.46 7.91
C LYS A 80 -12.01 -15.72 6.60
N ALA A 81 -13.07 -15.34 5.89
CA ALA A 81 -12.96 -14.50 4.71
C ALA A 81 -12.32 -13.14 5.07
N THR A 82 -11.26 -12.80 4.36
CA THR A 82 -10.50 -11.57 4.52
C THR A 82 -10.31 -10.95 3.14
N PRO A 83 -11.11 -9.93 2.80
CA PRO A 83 -11.03 -9.30 1.48
C PRO A 83 -9.64 -8.72 1.19
N VAL A 84 -9.15 -8.98 -0.01
CA VAL A 84 -7.87 -8.46 -0.50
C VAL A 84 -8.12 -7.47 -1.63
N HIS A 85 -7.48 -6.33 -1.57
CA HIS A 85 -7.47 -5.33 -2.62
C HIS A 85 -6.07 -5.22 -3.22
N VAL A 86 -6.01 -4.94 -4.51
CA VAL A 86 -4.75 -4.70 -5.22
C VAL A 86 -4.84 -3.40 -5.99
N PHE A 87 -3.90 -2.50 -5.73
CA PHE A 87 -3.66 -1.33 -6.56
C PHE A 87 -2.53 -1.62 -7.52
N THR A 88 -2.70 -1.34 -8.79
CA THR A 88 -1.65 -1.54 -9.79
C THR A 88 -1.82 -0.57 -10.96
N SER A 89 -0.71 -0.16 -11.57
CA SER A 89 -0.68 0.54 -12.86
C SER A 89 -0.82 -0.40 -14.06
N GLY A 90 -0.88 -1.72 -13.82
CA GLY A 90 -1.24 -2.73 -14.81
C GLY A 90 -2.74 -2.78 -15.07
N ASP A 91 -3.14 -3.57 -16.05
CA ASP A 91 -4.54 -3.79 -16.46
C ASP A 91 -5.14 -5.09 -15.89
N GLU A 92 -4.29 -6.04 -15.49
CA GLU A 92 -4.69 -7.32 -14.89
C GLU A 92 -3.79 -7.64 -13.69
N ALA A 93 -4.28 -8.47 -12.79
CA ALA A 93 -3.45 -9.08 -11.75
C ALA A 93 -3.94 -10.47 -11.37
N GLU A 94 -3.02 -11.33 -10.94
CA GLU A 94 -3.29 -12.65 -10.40
C GLU A 94 -2.80 -12.69 -8.95
N LEU A 95 -3.68 -13.15 -8.05
CA LEU A 95 -3.41 -13.24 -6.62
C LEU A 95 -3.08 -14.68 -6.25
N PHE A 96 -2.10 -14.86 -5.37
CA PHE A 96 -1.66 -16.16 -4.87
C PHE A 96 -1.61 -16.15 -3.34
N LEU A 97 -2.09 -17.22 -2.72
CA LEU A 97 -1.92 -17.48 -1.29
C LEU A 97 -1.13 -18.78 -1.12
N ASN A 98 0.01 -18.69 -0.48
CA ASN A 98 0.93 -19.84 -0.28
C ASN A 98 1.20 -20.60 -1.59
N GLY A 99 1.47 -19.85 -2.66
CA GLY A 99 1.75 -20.41 -4.00
C GLY A 99 0.53 -20.88 -4.79
N LYS A 100 -0.66 -20.95 -4.17
CA LYS A 100 -1.90 -21.35 -4.86
C LYS A 100 -2.57 -20.12 -5.47
N SER A 101 -2.86 -20.15 -6.78
CA SER A 101 -3.60 -19.08 -7.46
C SER A 101 -5.03 -18.97 -6.93
N LEU A 102 -5.44 -17.76 -6.63
CA LEU A 102 -6.81 -17.38 -6.29
C LEU A 102 -7.54 -16.75 -7.47
N GLY A 103 -6.95 -16.86 -8.65
CA GLY A 103 -7.51 -16.40 -9.91
C GLY A 103 -6.96 -15.05 -10.36
N LYS A 104 -7.10 -14.83 -11.64
CA LYS A 104 -6.69 -13.63 -12.36
C LYS A 104 -7.89 -12.73 -12.58
N LYS A 105 -7.72 -11.44 -12.39
CA LYS A 105 -8.74 -10.42 -12.61
C LYS A 105 -8.22 -9.31 -13.50
N LYS A 106 -9.10 -8.79 -14.35
CA LYS A 106 -8.84 -7.67 -15.23
C LYS A 106 -9.67 -6.47 -14.80
N LYS A 107 -9.05 -5.29 -14.74
CA LYS A 107 -9.75 -4.03 -14.48
C LYS A 107 -10.83 -3.81 -15.54
N GLN A 108 -12.03 -3.50 -15.09
CA GLN A 108 -13.11 -3.04 -15.94
C GLN A 108 -13.07 -1.53 -16.10
N GLN A 109 -13.89 -1.02 -17.01
CA GLN A 109 -14.03 0.43 -17.17
C GLN A 109 -14.44 1.08 -15.83
N TYR A 110 -13.76 2.13 -15.41
CA TYR A 110 -13.95 2.83 -14.12
C TYR A 110 -13.66 1.99 -12.87
N GLU A 111 -12.89 0.92 -13.02
CA GLU A 111 -12.36 0.14 -11.91
C GLU A 111 -10.89 0.52 -11.66
N TYR A 112 -10.62 1.01 -10.44
CA TYR A 112 -9.31 1.57 -10.08
C TYR A 112 -8.55 0.68 -9.09
N ARG A 113 -9.16 -0.44 -8.69
CA ARG A 113 -8.57 -1.48 -7.85
C ARG A 113 -9.16 -2.83 -8.21
N LEU A 114 -8.37 -3.87 -8.08
CA LEU A 114 -8.86 -5.24 -8.17
C LEU A 114 -9.19 -5.75 -6.76
N ARG A 115 -10.22 -6.62 -6.65
CA ARG A 115 -10.73 -7.12 -5.37
C ARG A 115 -10.92 -8.62 -5.41
N TRP A 116 -10.49 -9.30 -4.34
CA TRP A 116 -10.82 -10.69 -4.02
C TRP A 116 -11.53 -10.69 -2.67
N ASP A 117 -12.84 -10.84 -2.66
CA ASP A 117 -13.66 -10.65 -1.45
C ASP A 117 -13.70 -11.89 -0.56
N ASP A 118 -13.46 -13.08 -1.12
CA ASP A 118 -13.64 -14.38 -0.45
C ASP A 118 -12.32 -15.08 -0.13
N VAL A 119 -11.23 -14.33 0.02
CA VAL A 119 -9.94 -14.92 0.40
C VAL A 119 -10.00 -15.40 1.82
N THR A 120 -9.94 -16.72 2.00
CA THR A 120 -9.86 -17.31 3.33
C THR A 120 -8.47 -17.10 3.89
N TYR A 121 -8.36 -16.38 5.02
CA TYR A 121 -7.07 -16.13 5.64
C TYR A 121 -6.42 -17.43 6.12
N ALA A 122 -5.19 -17.63 5.67
CA ALA A 122 -4.25 -18.60 6.20
C ALA A 122 -2.89 -17.89 6.36
N PRO A 123 -2.15 -18.15 7.45
CA PRO A 123 -0.80 -17.61 7.61
C PRO A 123 0.10 -18.01 6.44
N GLY A 124 1.08 -17.16 6.14
CA GLY A 124 2.07 -17.41 5.07
C GLY A 124 2.21 -16.22 4.13
N GLU A 125 2.39 -16.51 2.86
CA GLU A 125 2.68 -15.54 1.80
C GLU A 125 1.44 -15.23 0.97
N LEU A 126 1.07 -13.96 0.90
CA LEU A 126 0.12 -13.44 -0.08
C LEU A 126 0.91 -12.65 -1.13
N LYS A 127 0.83 -13.09 -2.38
CA LYS A 127 1.58 -12.54 -3.52
C LYS A 127 0.64 -12.11 -4.62
N VAL A 128 0.94 -10.99 -5.27
CA VAL A 128 0.27 -10.57 -6.50
C VAL A 128 1.29 -10.42 -7.64
N ILE A 129 0.90 -10.84 -8.83
CA ILE A 129 1.60 -10.55 -10.08
C ILE A 129 0.66 -9.73 -10.96
N ALA A 130 1.08 -8.51 -11.24
CA ALA A 130 0.35 -7.61 -12.15
C ALA A 130 0.89 -7.73 -13.57
N TYR A 131 0.00 -7.55 -14.53
CA TYR A 131 0.30 -7.63 -15.96
C TYR A 131 -0.17 -6.34 -16.65
N LYS A 132 0.51 -5.98 -17.74
CA LYS A 132 0.13 -4.90 -18.63
C LYS A 132 0.34 -5.35 -20.07
N ASN A 133 -0.71 -5.25 -20.89
CA ASN A 133 -0.70 -5.73 -22.27
C ASN A 133 -0.23 -7.20 -22.39
N GLY A 134 -0.63 -8.05 -21.44
CA GLY A 134 -0.29 -9.47 -21.40
C GLY A 134 1.10 -9.82 -20.87
N ALA A 135 1.99 -8.84 -20.66
CA ALA A 135 3.32 -9.07 -20.09
C ALA A 135 3.31 -8.81 -18.57
N LYS A 136 4.19 -9.54 -17.82
CA LYS A 136 4.43 -9.26 -16.39
C LYS A 136 4.88 -7.79 -16.25
N TRP A 137 4.22 -7.07 -15.35
CA TRP A 137 4.43 -5.63 -15.15
C TRP A 137 5.07 -5.32 -13.81
N ALA A 138 4.51 -5.85 -12.74
CA ALA A 138 4.99 -5.68 -11.37
C ALA A 138 4.57 -6.84 -10.49
N GLU A 139 5.13 -6.93 -9.30
CA GLU A 139 4.69 -7.85 -8.26
C GLU A 139 4.78 -7.18 -6.89
N ASP A 140 4.01 -7.71 -5.94
CA ASP A 140 4.08 -7.34 -4.53
C ASP A 140 3.84 -8.58 -3.67
N VAL A 141 4.43 -8.58 -2.48
CA VAL A 141 4.34 -9.69 -1.53
C VAL A 141 4.17 -9.14 -0.12
N VAL A 142 3.19 -9.67 0.58
CA VAL A 142 3.04 -9.47 2.02
C VAL A 142 3.04 -10.83 2.72
N LYS A 143 3.67 -10.91 3.88
CA LYS A 143 3.81 -12.15 4.63
C LYS A 143 3.28 -12.03 6.04
N THR A 144 2.82 -13.15 6.58
CA THR A 144 2.58 -13.26 8.01
C THR A 144 3.93 -13.35 8.72
N SER A 145 4.19 -12.40 9.63
CA SER A 145 5.39 -12.42 10.47
C SER A 145 5.24 -13.41 11.62
N GLY A 146 6.37 -13.97 12.03
CA GLY A 146 6.53 -14.73 13.26
C GLY A 146 6.64 -13.83 14.50
N GLU A 147 7.20 -14.37 15.58
CA GLU A 147 7.49 -13.59 16.80
C GLU A 147 8.59 -12.56 16.50
N ALA A 148 8.45 -11.38 17.10
CA ALA A 148 9.42 -10.31 16.98
C ALA A 148 10.75 -10.70 17.69
N THR A 149 11.82 -10.84 16.92
CA THR A 149 13.13 -11.28 17.43
C THR A 149 14.25 -10.29 17.16
N ASN A 150 14.08 -9.41 16.16
CA ASN A 150 15.14 -8.52 15.70
C ASN A 150 14.68 -7.07 15.66
N ILE A 151 15.62 -6.16 15.86
CA ILE A 151 15.48 -4.74 15.59
C ILE A 151 16.53 -4.36 14.53
N ILE A 152 16.06 -3.80 13.41
CA ILE A 152 16.91 -3.33 12.32
C ILE A 152 16.81 -1.83 12.24
N ALA A 153 17.94 -1.13 12.29
CA ALA A 153 18.03 0.31 12.11
C ALA A 153 18.74 0.62 10.78
N ILE A 154 18.08 1.41 9.94
CA ILE A 154 18.59 1.78 8.61
C ILE A 154 18.63 3.30 8.53
N ALA A 155 19.83 3.87 8.42
CA ALA A 155 20.01 5.29 8.16
C ALA A 155 19.84 5.59 6.67
N ASP A 156 19.22 6.72 6.33
CA ASP A 156 19.08 7.20 4.94
C ASP A 156 20.43 7.62 4.34
N ARG A 157 21.37 8.02 5.21
CA ARG A 157 22.75 8.33 4.88
C ARG A 157 23.68 7.96 6.04
N GLN A 158 24.92 7.61 5.73
CA GLN A 158 25.90 7.17 6.73
C GLN A 158 26.83 8.29 7.22
N GLU A 159 26.87 9.39 6.49
CA GLU A 159 27.69 10.56 6.82
C GLU A 159 26.82 11.80 6.85
N ILE A 160 27.05 12.65 7.83
CA ILE A 160 26.43 13.97 7.97
C ILE A 160 27.51 15.01 8.26
N THR A 161 27.24 16.25 7.89
CA THR A 161 28.11 17.40 8.18
C THR A 161 27.87 17.86 9.62
N SER A 162 28.93 18.09 10.37
CA SER A 162 28.85 18.59 11.76
C SER A 162 28.59 20.11 11.79
N ASP A 163 27.50 20.57 11.19
CA ASP A 163 27.13 21.99 11.11
C ASP A 163 25.93 22.38 11.99
N GLY A 164 25.37 21.41 12.70
CA GLY A 164 24.19 21.62 13.56
C GLY A 164 22.84 21.67 12.81
N THR A 165 22.86 21.51 11.49
CA THR A 165 21.65 21.58 10.64
C THR A 165 21.45 20.31 9.78
N ASP A 166 22.52 19.62 9.44
CA ASP A 166 22.46 18.39 8.67
C ASP A 166 21.94 17.22 9.52
N LEU A 167 21.04 16.42 8.96
CA LEU A 167 20.32 15.36 9.66
C LEU A 167 20.41 14.03 8.91
N SER A 168 20.42 12.93 9.64
CA SER A 168 20.14 11.60 9.12
C SER A 168 18.85 11.05 9.73
N PHE A 169 17.98 10.48 8.88
CA PHE A 169 16.76 9.84 9.31
C PHE A 169 16.98 8.33 9.45
N ILE A 170 16.65 7.80 10.61
CA ILE A 170 16.84 6.38 10.92
C ILE A 170 15.48 5.69 10.93
N THR A 171 15.28 4.77 9.98
CA THR A 171 14.11 3.88 9.99
C THR A 171 14.42 2.67 10.87
N VAL A 172 13.59 2.47 11.89
CA VAL A 172 13.67 1.30 12.77
C VAL A 172 12.55 0.32 12.39
N ARG A 173 12.94 -0.94 12.17
CA ARG A 173 12.02 -2.04 11.91
C ARG A 173 12.16 -3.11 12.99
N VAL A 174 11.02 -3.61 13.46
CA VAL A 174 10.96 -4.81 14.30
C VAL A 174 10.57 -5.96 13.38
N THR A 175 11.35 -7.03 13.37
CA THR A 175 11.15 -8.15 12.46
C THR A 175 11.23 -9.49 13.19
N ASP A 176 10.70 -10.54 12.56
CA ASP A 176 10.94 -11.92 12.97
C ASP A 176 12.35 -12.40 12.53
N GLU A 177 12.64 -13.69 12.74
CA GLU A 177 13.93 -14.31 12.35
C GLU A 177 14.16 -14.27 10.83
N GLU A 178 13.09 -14.28 10.02
CA GLU A 178 13.16 -14.27 8.56
C GLU A 178 13.23 -12.84 7.97
N GLY A 179 13.11 -11.81 8.82
CA GLY A 179 13.15 -10.40 8.43
C GLY A 179 11.79 -9.83 7.96
N ASN A 180 10.70 -10.53 8.23
CA ASN A 180 9.34 -10.09 7.89
C ASN A 180 8.80 -9.09 8.91
#